data_042dc341c6fc5bb7f683e6e3cfdcc1ab
#
_entry.id   042dc341c6fc5bb7f683e6e3cfdcc1ab
#
_cell.length_a   1.000
_cell.length_b   1.000
_cell.length_c   1.000
_cell.angle_alpha   90.00
_cell.angle_beta   90.00
_cell.angle_gamma   90.00
#
_symmetry.space_group_name_H-M   'P 1'
#
loop_
_entity.id
_entity.type
_entity.pdbx_description
1 polymer ?
#
loop_
_entity_poly.entity_id
_entity_poly.type
_entity_poly.pdbx_seq_one_letter_code
_entity_poly.pdbx_strand_id
1 'polypeptide(L)'
;MKRTIETILTATESYLPGDLIVYRALPRRELRRVGGFVFLDHFDQTDVTPELFDVPPHPHVGLQTVTYLFEGEAFHTDSLDNEQAGEVNWMTAGRGITHAEQVTKTQPRMHGLQSWVGLPHDKRKVEPAFDNFPAAVLPMLEIDGASITVIAGELHGNISPIPTYQELSYFDVVINEGASVDLTIHPEHELAIYVADGSIEISGTQIKLHDLAKLTAGDELSFTATENARFVILGGEPLPDPTVIYWNFVTDTVGEAKQAAIDWQDGEFPPVNKYRKFTSEDLGEEADRTQLL
;
A
#
# COMPACT_ATOMS: atom_id res chain seq x y z
N MET A 1 -23.40 -12.18 -9.77
CA MET A 1 -22.57 -13.10 -10.62
C MET A 1 -21.26 -13.37 -9.89
N LYS A 2 -20.88 -14.65 -9.78
CA LYS A 2 -19.68 -15.04 -9.06
C LYS A 2 -18.41 -14.60 -9.81
N ARG A 3 -17.49 -13.93 -9.12
CA ARG A 3 -16.18 -13.59 -9.66
C ARG A 3 -15.31 -14.84 -9.79
N THR A 4 -14.51 -14.88 -10.83
CA THR A 4 -13.49 -15.89 -11.09
C THR A 4 -12.15 -15.20 -11.36
N ILE A 5 -11.10 -15.98 -11.52
CA ILE A 5 -9.78 -15.43 -11.84
C ILE A 5 -9.70 -15.14 -13.34
N GLU A 6 -9.33 -13.90 -13.69
CA GLU A 6 -9.04 -13.49 -15.07
C GLU A 6 -7.58 -13.80 -15.43
N THR A 7 -6.64 -13.47 -14.53
CA THR A 7 -5.21 -13.75 -14.70
C THR A 7 -4.51 -13.79 -13.35
N ILE A 8 -3.39 -14.51 -13.27
CA ILE A 8 -2.49 -14.53 -12.11
C ILE A 8 -1.11 -14.07 -12.57
N LEU A 9 -0.51 -13.14 -11.84
CA LEU A 9 0.83 -12.63 -12.06
C LEU A 9 1.63 -12.74 -10.75
N THR A 10 2.71 -13.51 -10.75
CA THR A 10 3.60 -13.57 -9.59
C THR A 10 4.43 -12.30 -9.50
N ALA A 11 4.51 -11.68 -8.33
CA ALA A 11 5.30 -10.49 -8.07
C ALA A 11 6.78 -10.72 -8.38
N THR A 12 7.47 -9.66 -8.77
CA THR A 12 8.90 -9.72 -9.12
C THR A 12 9.72 -9.16 -7.97
N GLU A 13 10.73 -9.90 -7.54
CA GLU A 13 11.71 -9.40 -6.59
C GLU A 13 12.39 -8.14 -7.15
N SER A 14 12.48 -7.12 -6.32
CA SER A 14 13.06 -5.81 -6.61
C SER A 14 13.77 -5.29 -5.38
N TYR A 15 14.66 -4.31 -5.55
CA TYR A 15 15.45 -3.74 -4.46
C TYR A 15 15.17 -2.25 -4.34
N LEU A 16 14.92 -1.79 -3.12
CA LEU A 16 14.88 -0.37 -2.76
C LEU A 16 16.25 0.07 -2.20
N PRO A 17 16.50 1.38 -2.02
CA PRO A 17 17.71 1.86 -1.36
C PRO A 17 17.96 1.14 -0.03
N GLY A 18 19.23 0.81 0.28
CA GLY A 18 19.61 0.04 1.46
C GLY A 18 19.53 -1.48 1.26
N ASP A 19 19.36 -1.95 0.01
CA ASP A 19 19.18 -3.37 -0.34
C ASP A 19 17.91 -4.01 0.25
N LEU A 20 16.92 -3.18 0.60
CA LEU A 20 15.62 -3.65 1.05
C LEU A 20 14.92 -4.42 -0.07
N ILE A 21 14.65 -5.70 0.16
CA ILE A 21 13.95 -6.55 -0.80
C ILE A 21 12.45 -6.27 -0.76
N VAL A 22 11.86 -6.08 -1.93
CA VAL A 22 10.41 -5.96 -2.13
C VAL A 22 9.94 -6.86 -3.27
N TYR A 23 8.70 -7.34 -3.17
CA TYR A 23 8.04 -8.11 -4.20
C TYR A 23 7.03 -7.22 -4.92
N ARG A 24 7.41 -6.76 -6.13
CA ARG A 24 6.59 -5.82 -6.92
C ARG A 24 5.50 -6.54 -7.69
N ALA A 25 4.26 -6.32 -7.27
CA ALA A 25 3.06 -6.87 -7.91
C ALA A 25 2.48 -5.94 -8.98
N LEU A 26 2.51 -4.61 -8.76
CA LEU A 26 2.10 -3.56 -9.70
C LEU A 26 3.16 -2.45 -9.77
N PRO A 27 3.34 -1.78 -10.95
CA PRO A 27 2.74 -2.11 -12.25
C PRO A 27 3.45 -3.28 -12.94
N ARG A 28 2.70 -4.05 -13.72
CA ARG A 28 3.24 -5.09 -14.60
C ARG A 28 2.92 -4.71 -16.06
N ARG A 29 3.63 -5.30 -17.01
CA ARG A 29 3.36 -5.07 -18.44
C ARG A 29 1.95 -5.52 -18.82
N GLU A 30 1.54 -6.65 -18.27
CA GLU A 30 0.27 -7.32 -18.52
C GLU A 30 -0.89 -6.69 -17.74
N LEU A 31 -0.58 -6.03 -16.60
CA LEU A 31 -1.56 -5.42 -15.69
C LEU A 31 -0.96 -4.15 -15.10
N ARG A 32 -1.36 -3.00 -15.65
CA ARG A 32 -0.78 -1.71 -15.24
C ARG A 32 -1.40 -1.16 -13.95
N ARG A 33 -2.67 -1.52 -13.69
CA ARG A 33 -3.46 -1.04 -12.55
C ARG A 33 -4.63 -1.98 -12.26
N VAL A 34 -5.22 -1.84 -11.07
CA VAL A 34 -6.47 -2.48 -10.66
C VAL A 34 -7.33 -1.41 -9.98
N GLY A 35 -8.44 -1.00 -10.60
CA GLY A 35 -9.18 0.18 -10.16
C GLY A 35 -8.25 1.40 -10.07
N GLY A 36 -8.23 2.03 -8.90
CA GLY A 36 -7.32 3.14 -8.59
C GLY A 36 -5.88 2.73 -8.29
N PHE A 37 -5.60 1.46 -7.96
CA PHE A 37 -4.26 1.02 -7.57
C PHE A 37 -3.31 0.91 -8.76
N VAL A 38 -2.27 1.72 -8.74
CA VAL A 38 -1.25 1.83 -9.81
C VAL A 38 0.10 1.27 -9.41
N PHE A 39 0.28 0.94 -8.13
CA PHE A 39 1.51 0.40 -7.56
C PHE A 39 1.20 -0.51 -6.37
N LEU A 40 1.96 -1.60 -6.23
CA LEU A 40 1.92 -2.49 -5.08
C LEU A 40 3.27 -3.18 -4.92
N ASP A 41 3.95 -2.90 -3.82
CA ASP A 41 5.11 -3.62 -3.33
C ASP A 41 4.77 -4.29 -2.00
N HIS A 42 5.23 -5.51 -1.83
CA HIS A 42 5.17 -6.26 -0.59
C HIS A 42 6.58 -6.44 -0.05
N PHE A 43 6.78 -6.17 1.23
CA PHE A 43 8.03 -6.41 1.95
C PHE A 43 7.79 -7.25 3.19
N ASP A 44 8.70 -8.18 3.44
CA ASP A 44 8.76 -9.02 4.63
C ASP A 44 10.22 -9.22 4.98
N GLN A 45 10.70 -8.46 5.97
CA GLN A 45 12.09 -8.42 6.37
C GLN A 45 12.22 -8.64 7.87
N THR A 46 13.23 -9.41 8.28
CA THR A 46 13.62 -9.59 9.69
C THR A 46 14.85 -8.76 10.01
N ASP A 47 15.05 -8.47 11.31
CA ASP A 47 16.21 -7.72 11.81
C ASP A 47 16.40 -6.37 11.11
N VAL A 48 15.29 -5.64 10.95
CA VAL A 48 15.25 -4.38 10.19
C VAL A 48 15.92 -3.27 10.98
N THR A 49 17.03 -2.77 10.46
CA THR A 49 17.77 -1.65 11.04
C THR A 49 17.43 -0.32 10.34
N PRO A 50 17.75 0.84 10.97
CA PRO A 50 17.58 2.13 10.31
C PRO A 50 18.35 2.27 9.00
N GLU A 51 19.49 1.58 8.85
CA GLU A 51 20.29 1.62 7.63
C GLU A 51 19.65 0.77 6.51
N LEU A 52 18.93 -0.31 6.88
CA LEU A 52 18.26 -1.18 5.92
C LEU A 52 16.98 -0.52 5.36
N PHE A 53 16.20 0.14 6.24
CA PHE A 53 14.98 0.82 5.83
C PHE A 53 15.12 2.34 5.98
N ASP A 54 15.80 2.95 5.00
CA ASP A 54 15.95 4.39 4.85
C ASP A 54 15.65 4.78 3.40
N VAL A 55 14.39 5.08 3.10
CA VAL A 55 13.97 5.60 1.80
C VAL A 55 14.06 7.12 1.86
N PRO A 56 15.10 7.71 1.24
CA PRO A 56 15.39 9.14 1.36
C PRO A 56 14.30 10.00 0.68
N PRO A 57 14.30 11.32 0.92
CA PRO A 57 13.32 12.24 0.34
C PRO A 57 13.14 12.04 -1.16
N HIS A 58 11.89 11.82 -1.56
CA HIS A 58 11.48 11.63 -2.94
C HIS A 58 10.07 12.22 -3.18
N PRO A 59 9.75 12.65 -4.41
CA PRO A 59 8.52 13.37 -4.70
C PRO A 59 7.40 12.43 -5.17
N HIS A 60 6.15 12.85 -4.96
CA HIS A 60 4.97 12.26 -5.59
C HIS A 60 4.03 13.34 -6.13
N VAL A 61 3.29 13.02 -7.20
CA VAL A 61 2.27 13.88 -7.82
C VAL A 61 1.08 13.03 -8.28
N GLY A 62 -0.14 13.53 -8.03
CA GLY A 62 -1.38 13.00 -8.61
C GLY A 62 -1.81 11.63 -8.12
N LEU A 63 -1.33 11.23 -6.95
CA LEU A 63 -1.63 9.94 -6.33
C LEU A 63 -1.74 10.06 -4.81
N GLN A 64 -2.18 8.99 -4.16
CA GLN A 64 -2.03 8.77 -2.72
C GLN A 64 -1.07 7.60 -2.51
N THR A 65 -0.15 7.70 -1.53
CA THR A 65 0.65 6.57 -1.07
C THR A 65 0.01 5.96 0.17
N VAL A 66 0.07 4.65 0.28
CA VAL A 66 -0.47 3.90 1.42
C VAL A 66 0.58 2.90 1.88
N THR A 67 1.17 3.16 3.05
CA THR A 67 1.95 2.16 3.78
C THR A 67 1.02 1.46 4.75
N TYR A 68 0.80 0.18 4.58
CA TYR A 68 -0.01 -0.65 5.47
C TYR A 68 0.84 -1.78 6.05
N LEU A 69 1.05 -1.74 7.36
CA LEU A 69 1.91 -2.69 8.05
C LEU A 69 1.09 -3.77 8.75
N PHE A 70 1.42 -5.00 8.47
CA PHE A 70 0.94 -6.18 9.17
C PHE A 70 1.70 -6.38 10.48
N GLU A 71 2.99 -6.00 10.49
CA GLU A 71 3.91 -6.08 11.62
C GLU A 71 5.00 -5.02 11.48
N GLY A 72 5.41 -4.42 12.58
CA GLY A 72 6.39 -3.35 12.64
C GLY A 72 5.77 -1.95 12.53
N GLU A 73 6.62 -0.94 12.47
CA GLU A 73 6.20 0.45 12.28
C GLU A 73 7.14 1.19 11.32
N ALA A 74 6.60 2.01 10.44
CA ALA A 74 7.35 2.90 9.56
C ALA A 74 7.19 4.35 10.00
N PHE A 75 8.30 5.07 10.04
CA PHE A 75 8.32 6.49 10.35
C PHE A 75 8.27 7.30 9.06
N HIS A 76 7.26 8.15 8.96
CA HIS A 76 7.03 9.04 7.84
C HIS A 76 7.45 10.46 8.21
N THR A 77 8.18 11.12 7.30
CA THR A 77 8.44 12.55 7.33
C THR A 77 8.13 13.16 5.97
N ASP A 78 7.57 14.37 5.95
CA ASP A 78 7.22 15.01 4.68
C ASP A 78 7.48 16.53 4.66
N SER A 79 7.24 17.13 3.51
CA SER A 79 7.42 18.57 3.27
C SER A 79 6.32 19.45 3.87
N LEU A 80 5.32 18.87 4.54
CA LEU A 80 4.32 19.57 5.35
C LEU A 80 4.69 19.60 6.84
N ASP A 81 5.94 19.19 7.17
CA ASP A 81 6.45 19.06 8.53
C ASP A 81 5.77 17.98 9.38
N ASN A 82 5.13 16.97 8.75
CA ASN A 82 4.66 15.80 9.48
C ASN A 82 5.85 14.90 9.88
N GLU A 83 5.77 14.31 11.05
CA GLU A 83 6.66 13.29 11.60
C GLU A 83 5.81 12.31 12.41
N GLN A 84 5.51 11.14 11.85
CA GLN A 84 4.68 10.14 12.53
C GLN A 84 5.12 8.72 12.21
N ALA A 85 5.11 7.87 13.22
CA ALA A 85 5.21 6.43 13.06
C ALA A 85 3.82 5.81 13.18
N GLY A 86 3.54 4.75 12.41
CA GLY A 86 2.26 4.06 12.51
C GLY A 86 2.11 2.89 11.57
N GLU A 87 0.97 2.22 11.72
CA GLU A 87 0.63 1.01 10.98
C GLU A 87 -0.01 1.33 9.63
N VAL A 88 -0.75 2.46 9.55
CA VAL A 88 -1.38 2.92 8.30
C VAL A 88 -1.03 4.38 8.07
N ASN A 89 -0.11 4.61 7.15
CA ASN A 89 0.27 5.94 6.69
C ASN A 89 -0.40 6.19 5.34
N TRP A 90 -1.27 7.21 5.28
CA TRP A 90 -2.03 7.57 4.09
C TRP A 90 -1.68 9.00 3.66
N MET A 91 -0.85 9.13 2.63
CA MET A 91 -0.41 10.42 2.12
C MET A 91 -1.09 10.77 0.80
N THR A 92 -1.75 11.91 0.74
CA THR A 92 -2.25 12.48 -0.52
C THR A 92 -1.18 13.38 -1.12
N ALA A 93 -0.64 13.01 -2.26
CA ALA A 93 0.37 13.83 -2.94
C ALA A 93 -0.27 15.02 -3.69
N GLY A 94 -1.43 14.82 -4.28
CA GLY A 94 -2.13 15.89 -5.00
C GLY A 94 -1.24 16.62 -6.01
N ARG A 95 -1.13 17.94 -5.88
CA ARG A 95 -0.29 18.78 -6.77
C ARG A 95 1.22 18.59 -6.61
N GLY A 96 1.65 17.92 -5.53
CA GLY A 96 3.06 17.59 -5.29
C GLY A 96 3.42 17.63 -3.81
N ILE A 97 4.12 16.60 -3.34
CA ILE A 97 4.68 16.48 -2.00
C ILE A 97 6.02 15.73 -2.08
N THR A 98 6.90 16.03 -1.14
CA THR A 98 8.12 15.24 -0.93
C THR A 98 8.01 14.55 0.43
N HIS A 99 8.39 13.27 0.51
CA HIS A 99 8.43 12.54 1.76
C HIS A 99 9.61 11.57 1.85
N ALA A 100 9.85 11.07 3.05
CA ALA A 100 10.81 10.01 3.34
C ALA A 100 10.16 8.99 4.27
N GLU A 101 10.58 7.72 4.14
CA GLU A 101 10.08 6.61 4.94
C GLU A 101 11.27 5.88 5.57
N GLN A 102 11.23 5.68 6.88
CA GLN A 102 12.37 5.17 7.65
C GLN A 102 11.88 4.26 8.78
N VAL A 103 12.80 3.47 9.34
CA VAL A 103 12.65 2.99 10.72
C VAL A 103 13.60 3.78 11.60
N THR A 104 13.13 4.15 12.80
CA THR A 104 13.91 4.95 13.77
C THR A 104 14.61 4.11 14.81
N LYS A 105 14.35 2.81 14.85
CA LYS A 105 14.92 1.81 15.75
C LYS A 105 14.95 0.45 15.07
N THR A 106 15.87 -0.42 15.49
CA THR A 106 15.87 -1.82 15.04
C THR A 106 14.57 -2.52 15.44
N GLN A 107 13.98 -3.22 14.48
CA GLN A 107 12.76 -3.99 14.65
C GLN A 107 12.98 -5.46 14.30
N PRO A 108 12.37 -6.42 15.03
CA PRO A 108 12.56 -7.85 14.77
C PRO A 108 12.02 -8.27 13.41
N ARG A 109 10.93 -7.63 12.97
CA ARG A 109 10.33 -7.84 11.65
C ARG A 109 9.60 -6.59 11.19
N MET A 110 9.58 -6.38 9.91
CA MET A 110 8.74 -5.41 9.22
C MET A 110 8.08 -6.10 8.04
N HIS A 111 6.77 -6.28 8.12
CA HIS A 111 5.97 -6.98 7.13
C HIS A 111 4.78 -6.10 6.73
N GLY A 112 4.62 -5.84 5.45
CA GLY A 112 3.57 -4.95 5.00
C GLY A 112 3.56 -4.68 3.50
N LEU A 113 2.71 -3.74 3.13
CA LEU A 113 2.46 -3.34 1.76
C LEU A 113 2.70 -1.83 1.59
N GLN A 114 3.37 -1.48 0.51
CA GLN A 114 3.40 -0.13 -0.04
C GLN A 114 2.56 -0.11 -1.31
N SER A 115 1.48 0.65 -1.30
CA SER A 115 0.60 0.80 -2.46
C SER A 115 0.40 2.26 -2.84
N TRP A 116 0.12 2.50 -4.12
CA TRP A 116 -0.27 3.84 -4.58
C TRP A 116 -1.62 3.77 -5.27
N VAL A 117 -2.47 4.72 -4.91
CA VAL A 117 -3.79 4.95 -5.50
C VAL A 117 -3.69 6.21 -6.35
N GLY A 118 -3.82 6.07 -7.67
CA GLY A 118 -3.88 7.21 -8.58
C GLY A 118 -5.14 8.04 -8.31
N LEU A 119 -5.01 9.35 -8.27
CA LEU A 119 -6.15 10.25 -8.09
C LEU A 119 -6.95 10.39 -9.40
N PRO A 120 -8.28 10.53 -9.34
CA PRO A 120 -9.10 10.92 -10.48
C PRO A 120 -8.62 12.26 -11.09
N HIS A 121 -8.85 12.45 -12.38
CA HIS A 121 -8.37 13.60 -13.14
C HIS A 121 -8.63 14.96 -12.44
N ASP A 122 -9.85 15.19 -11.95
CA ASP A 122 -10.26 16.42 -11.26
C ASP A 122 -9.67 16.57 -9.84
N LYS A 123 -9.03 15.52 -9.31
CA LYS A 123 -8.42 15.48 -7.96
C LYS A 123 -6.89 15.45 -7.98
N ARG A 124 -6.25 15.28 -9.13
CA ARG A 124 -4.78 15.19 -9.22
C ARG A 124 -4.01 16.41 -8.71
N LYS A 125 -4.69 17.57 -8.60
CA LYS A 125 -4.09 18.84 -8.15
C LYS A 125 -4.65 19.34 -6.82
N VAL A 126 -5.29 18.47 -6.03
CA VAL A 126 -5.70 18.83 -4.66
C VAL A 126 -4.49 19.17 -3.79
N GLU A 127 -4.72 19.88 -2.68
CA GLU A 127 -3.66 20.13 -1.71
C GLU A 127 -3.12 18.82 -1.15
N PRO A 128 -1.80 18.71 -0.96
CA PRO A 128 -1.20 17.55 -0.31
C PRO A 128 -1.63 17.47 1.15
N ALA A 129 -1.75 16.24 1.66
CA ALA A 129 -2.15 15.96 3.03
C ALA A 129 -1.51 14.64 3.51
N PHE A 130 -1.43 14.49 4.82
CA PHE A 130 -0.99 13.24 5.44
C PHE A 130 -1.89 12.91 6.63
N ASP A 131 -2.33 11.67 6.66
CA ASP A 131 -3.14 11.10 7.73
C ASP A 131 -2.49 9.79 8.21
N ASN A 132 -2.39 9.64 9.52
CA ASN A 132 -1.92 8.40 10.17
C ASN A 132 -3.08 7.78 10.95
N PHE A 133 -3.30 6.49 10.74
CA PHE A 133 -4.36 5.75 11.42
C PHE A 133 -3.75 4.56 12.18
N PRO A 134 -4.02 4.44 13.50
CA PRO A 134 -3.79 3.18 14.20
C PRO A 134 -4.69 2.07 13.60
N ALA A 135 -4.18 0.85 13.45
CA ALA A 135 -4.98 -0.27 12.94
C ALA A 135 -6.29 -0.48 13.75
N ALA A 136 -6.25 -0.20 15.05
CA ALA A 136 -7.40 -0.34 15.94
C ALA A 136 -8.62 0.54 15.62
N VAL A 137 -8.47 1.58 14.79
CA VAL A 137 -9.62 2.42 14.37
C VAL A 137 -10.28 1.89 13.09
N LEU A 138 -9.65 0.97 12.40
CA LEU A 138 -10.19 0.37 11.18
C LEU A 138 -11.28 -0.64 11.54
N PRO A 139 -12.41 -0.63 10.81
CA PRO A 139 -13.45 -1.63 11.03
C PRO A 139 -12.96 -3.04 10.72
N MET A 140 -13.29 -3.98 11.58
CA MET A 140 -12.95 -5.39 11.42
C MET A 140 -14.21 -6.26 11.51
N LEU A 141 -14.30 -7.24 10.63
CA LEU A 141 -15.38 -8.21 10.55
C LEU A 141 -14.83 -9.61 10.79
N GLU A 142 -15.55 -10.42 11.56
CA GLU A 142 -15.31 -11.85 11.70
C GLU A 142 -16.36 -12.62 10.87
N ILE A 143 -15.93 -13.36 9.87
CA ILE A 143 -16.80 -14.10 8.96
C ILE A 143 -16.21 -15.50 8.68
N ASP A 144 -16.91 -16.55 9.06
CA ASP A 144 -16.63 -17.95 8.66
C ASP A 144 -15.16 -18.40 8.81
N GLY A 145 -14.50 -17.99 9.90
CA GLY A 145 -13.11 -18.32 10.18
C GLY A 145 -12.08 -17.40 9.52
N ALA A 146 -12.53 -16.27 8.99
CA ALA A 146 -11.68 -15.16 8.56
C ALA A 146 -11.94 -13.89 9.36
N SER A 147 -10.87 -13.13 9.60
CA SER A 147 -10.90 -11.76 10.11
C SER A 147 -10.60 -10.82 8.95
N ILE A 148 -11.49 -9.85 8.69
CA ILE A 148 -11.38 -8.92 7.56
C ILE A 148 -11.32 -7.50 8.09
N THR A 149 -10.20 -6.80 7.87
CA THR A 149 -10.04 -5.38 8.18
C THR A 149 -10.35 -4.54 6.95
N VAL A 150 -11.26 -3.57 7.09
CA VAL A 150 -11.61 -2.61 6.04
C VAL A 150 -10.63 -1.45 6.07
N ILE A 151 -9.57 -1.52 5.25
CA ILE A 151 -8.54 -0.48 5.17
C ILE A 151 -9.12 0.77 4.49
N ALA A 152 -9.78 0.62 3.34
CA ALA A 152 -10.46 1.71 2.66
C ALA A 152 -11.72 1.22 1.94
N GLY A 153 -12.73 2.07 1.88
CA GLY A 153 -14.04 1.77 1.31
C GLY A 153 -15.02 1.19 2.31
N GLU A 154 -15.90 0.33 1.84
CA GLU A 154 -16.99 -0.29 2.62
C GLU A 154 -17.06 -1.79 2.36
N LEU A 155 -17.34 -2.58 3.40
CA LEU A 155 -17.69 -3.98 3.30
C LEU A 155 -18.80 -4.32 4.32
N HIS A 156 -19.95 -4.82 3.83
CA HIS A 156 -21.10 -5.25 4.66
C HIS A 156 -21.53 -4.19 5.70
N GLY A 157 -21.60 -2.91 5.31
CA GLY A 157 -21.99 -1.80 6.18
C GLY A 157 -20.88 -1.26 7.10
N ASN A 158 -19.69 -1.84 7.05
CA ASN A 158 -18.52 -1.36 7.77
C ASN A 158 -17.72 -0.42 6.88
N ILE A 159 -17.69 0.86 7.24
CA ILE A 159 -17.09 1.93 6.44
C ILE A 159 -15.79 2.37 7.09
N SER A 160 -14.69 2.34 6.32
CA SER A 160 -13.39 2.84 6.77
C SER A 160 -13.43 4.36 7.03
N PRO A 161 -12.78 4.86 8.10
CA PRO A 161 -12.64 6.29 8.33
C PRO A 161 -11.64 6.99 7.39
N ILE A 162 -10.86 6.22 6.62
CA ILE A 162 -9.83 6.78 5.73
C ILE A 162 -10.48 7.54 4.56
N PRO A 163 -10.16 8.83 4.37
CA PRO A 163 -10.74 9.62 3.30
C PRO A 163 -10.16 9.21 1.94
N THR A 164 -11.04 8.92 0.98
CA THR A 164 -10.67 8.58 -0.39
C THR A 164 -11.30 9.55 -1.38
N TYR A 165 -10.67 9.74 -2.55
CA TYR A 165 -11.17 10.62 -3.60
C TYR A 165 -11.98 9.88 -4.67
N GLN A 166 -12.11 8.56 -4.53
CA GLN A 166 -12.87 7.65 -5.38
C GLN A 166 -13.30 6.44 -4.57
N GLU A 167 -14.24 5.67 -5.08
CA GLU A 167 -14.67 4.44 -4.41
C GLU A 167 -13.56 3.37 -4.48
N LEU A 168 -13.16 2.88 -3.32
CA LEU A 168 -12.13 1.84 -3.17
C LEU A 168 -12.71 0.61 -2.47
N SER A 169 -12.12 -0.52 -2.78
CA SER A 169 -12.21 -1.76 -2.01
C SER A 169 -10.79 -2.16 -1.64
N TYR A 170 -10.41 -1.94 -0.38
CA TYR A 170 -9.09 -2.33 0.14
C TYR A 170 -9.27 -3.00 1.48
N PHE A 171 -9.15 -4.33 1.48
CA PHE A 171 -9.46 -5.19 2.64
C PHE A 171 -8.28 -6.10 2.91
N ASP A 172 -7.86 -6.20 4.18
CA ASP A 172 -6.88 -7.18 4.64
C ASP A 172 -7.63 -8.37 5.24
N VAL A 173 -7.33 -9.56 4.76
CA VAL A 173 -8.00 -10.80 5.13
C VAL A 173 -6.99 -11.76 5.76
N VAL A 174 -7.22 -12.13 7.00
CA VAL A 174 -6.52 -13.22 7.69
C VAL A 174 -7.50 -14.39 7.82
N ILE A 175 -7.14 -15.57 7.34
CA ILE A 175 -8.04 -16.73 7.27
C ILE A 175 -7.36 -18.01 7.72
N ASN A 176 -8.07 -18.84 8.47
CA ASN A 176 -7.58 -20.11 8.94
C ASN A 176 -7.67 -21.19 7.85
N GLU A 177 -6.72 -22.13 7.86
CA GLU A 177 -6.72 -23.31 7.00
C GLU A 177 -8.10 -24.02 6.99
N GLY A 178 -8.59 -24.35 5.80
CA GLY A 178 -9.86 -25.02 5.57
C GLY A 178 -11.10 -24.14 5.67
N ALA A 179 -10.98 -22.89 6.12
CA ALA A 179 -12.10 -21.95 6.15
C ALA A 179 -12.48 -21.52 4.72
N SER A 180 -13.79 -21.31 4.50
CA SER A 180 -14.35 -20.85 3.23
C SER A 180 -15.26 -19.66 3.49
N VAL A 181 -15.08 -18.59 2.73
CA VAL A 181 -15.81 -17.34 2.90
C VAL A 181 -16.49 -16.94 1.60
N ASP A 182 -17.74 -16.50 1.71
CA ASP A 182 -18.52 -15.89 0.65
C ASP A 182 -18.76 -14.42 0.97
N LEU A 183 -18.31 -13.51 0.09
CA LEU A 183 -18.50 -12.08 0.23
C LEU A 183 -19.40 -11.52 -0.86
N THR A 184 -20.28 -10.60 -0.49
CA THR A 184 -20.92 -9.68 -1.44
C THR A 184 -20.06 -8.42 -1.54
N ILE A 185 -19.67 -8.08 -2.76
CA ILE A 185 -18.74 -6.97 -3.07
C ILE A 185 -19.32 -6.11 -4.20
N HIS A 186 -18.77 -4.89 -4.35
CA HIS A 186 -19.29 -3.96 -5.35
C HIS A 186 -19.13 -4.54 -6.78
N PRO A 187 -20.23 -4.65 -7.57
CA PRO A 187 -20.21 -5.38 -8.85
C PRO A 187 -19.35 -4.73 -9.93
N GLU A 188 -19.22 -3.39 -9.90
CA GLU A 188 -18.53 -2.60 -10.92
C GLU A 188 -17.07 -2.31 -10.56
N HIS A 189 -16.62 -2.64 -9.34
CA HIS A 189 -15.22 -2.46 -8.97
C HIS A 189 -14.33 -3.46 -9.73
N GLU A 190 -13.24 -2.96 -10.29
CA GLU A 190 -12.11 -3.80 -10.68
C GLU A 190 -11.41 -4.27 -9.42
N LEU A 191 -11.23 -5.59 -9.25
CA LEU A 191 -10.61 -6.16 -8.06
C LEU A 191 -9.51 -7.13 -8.42
N ALA A 192 -8.51 -7.19 -7.54
CA ALA A 192 -7.51 -8.24 -7.48
C ALA A 192 -7.31 -8.71 -6.04
N ILE A 193 -6.74 -9.91 -5.89
CA ILE A 193 -6.27 -10.46 -4.63
C ILE A 193 -4.76 -10.58 -4.71
N TYR A 194 -4.05 -10.09 -3.70
CA TYR A 194 -2.62 -10.30 -3.52
C TYR A 194 -2.36 -11.11 -2.25
N VAL A 195 -1.71 -12.26 -2.38
CA VAL A 195 -1.40 -13.14 -1.25
C VAL A 195 -0.06 -12.72 -0.63
N ALA A 196 -0.13 -12.32 0.64
CA ALA A 196 1.02 -11.88 1.42
C ALA A 196 1.58 -12.98 2.35
N ASP A 197 0.78 -14.03 2.65
CA ASP A 197 1.21 -15.21 3.39
C ASP A 197 0.28 -16.38 3.07
N GLY A 198 0.82 -17.61 3.04
CA GLY A 198 0.07 -18.82 2.77
C GLY A 198 -0.48 -18.93 1.36
N SER A 199 -1.65 -19.56 1.23
CA SER A 199 -2.33 -19.75 -0.06
C SER A 199 -3.83 -19.94 0.08
N ILE A 200 -4.56 -19.53 -0.96
CA ILE A 200 -6.02 -19.67 -1.06
C ILE A 200 -6.41 -20.27 -2.41
N GLU A 201 -7.66 -20.70 -2.50
CA GLU A 201 -8.26 -21.20 -3.74
C GLU A 201 -9.51 -20.40 -4.11
N ILE A 202 -9.64 -20.05 -5.38
CA ILE A 202 -10.85 -19.46 -5.98
C ILE A 202 -11.28 -20.32 -7.16
N SER A 203 -12.48 -20.90 -7.10
CA SER A 203 -13.06 -21.72 -8.19
C SER A 203 -12.14 -22.84 -8.70
N GLY A 204 -11.43 -23.53 -7.79
CA GLY A 204 -10.51 -24.64 -8.12
C GLY A 204 -9.10 -24.18 -8.55
N THR A 205 -8.84 -22.89 -8.56
CA THR A 205 -7.50 -22.35 -8.91
C THR A 205 -6.80 -21.81 -7.66
N GLN A 206 -5.62 -22.36 -7.36
CA GLN A 206 -4.80 -21.94 -6.22
C GLN A 206 -4.06 -20.61 -6.55
N ILE A 207 -4.05 -19.72 -5.56
CA ILE A 207 -3.30 -18.47 -5.53
C ILE A 207 -2.33 -18.55 -4.35
N LYS A 208 -1.05 -18.36 -4.62
CA LYS A 208 0.03 -18.61 -3.66
C LYS A 208 0.68 -17.29 -3.21
N LEU A 209 1.53 -17.41 -2.21
CA LEU A 209 2.39 -16.30 -1.76
C LEU A 209 3.00 -15.56 -2.96
N HIS A 210 2.91 -14.22 -2.92
CA HIS A 210 3.35 -13.26 -3.94
C HIS A 210 2.56 -13.29 -5.26
N ASP A 211 1.48 -14.05 -5.38
CA ASP A 211 0.61 -13.97 -6.55
C ASP A 211 -0.39 -12.82 -6.43
N LEU A 212 -0.55 -12.08 -7.53
CA LEU A 212 -1.62 -11.11 -7.76
C LEU A 212 -2.63 -11.72 -8.74
N ALA A 213 -3.82 -12.06 -8.27
CA ALA A 213 -4.90 -12.61 -9.07
C ALA A 213 -5.92 -11.52 -9.40
N LYS A 214 -5.98 -11.06 -10.66
CA LYS A 214 -7.05 -10.18 -11.13
C LYS A 214 -8.34 -10.96 -11.27
N LEU A 215 -9.45 -10.38 -10.80
CA LEU A 215 -10.77 -11.00 -10.81
C LEU A 215 -11.62 -10.49 -11.97
N THR A 216 -12.53 -11.35 -12.46
CA THR A 216 -13.60 -10.93 -13.38
C THR A 216 -14.61 -10.04 -12.66
N ALA A 217 -15.46 -9.33 -13.41
CA ALA A 217 -16.58 -8.57 -12.84
C ALA A 217 -17.60 -9.51 -12.16
N GLY A 218 -18.30 -8.99 -11.15
CA GLY A 218 -19.35 -9.69 -10.39
C GLY A 218 -19.55 -9.09 -9.01
N ASP A 219 -20.55 -9.58 -8.31
CA ASP A 219 -20.98 -9.13 -6.97
C ASP A 219 -20.76 -10.18 -5.87
N GLU A 220 -20.32 -11.39 -6.25
CA GLU A 220 -20.06 -12.49 -5.33
C GLU A 220 -18.59 -12.92 -5.45
N LEU A 221 -17.88 -12.98 -4.34
CA LEU A 221 -16.51 -13.50 -4.25
C LEU A 221 -16.44 -14.61 -3.21
N SER A 222 -16.02 -15.82 -3.65
CA SER A 222 -15.81 -16.95 -2.74
C SER A 222 -14.38 -17.41 -2.81
N PHE A 223 -13.80 -17.69 -1.66
CA PHE A 223 -12.46 -18.24 -1.53
C PHE A 223 -12.36 -19.23 -0.38
N THR A 224 -11.41 -20.15 -0.47
CA THR A 224 -11.11 -21.14 0.56
C THR A 224 -9.62 -21.09 0.86
N ALA A 225 -9.25 -21.07 2.13
CA ALA A 225 -7.87 -21.16 2.54
C ALA A 225 -7.37 -22.60 2.44
N THR A 226 -6.27 -22.83 1.71
CA THR A 226 -5.62 -24.15 1.59
C THR A 226 -4.57 -24.37 2.70
N GLU A 227 -4.18 -23.31 3.36
CA GLU A 227 -3.38 -23.22 4.58
C GLU A 227 -3.74 -21.91 5.30
N ASN A 228 -3.23 -21.67 6.51
CA ASN A 228 -3.39 -20.35 7.13
C ASN A 228 -2.85 -19.29 6.16
N ALA A 229 -3.63 -18.27 5.86
CA ALA A 229 -3.26 -17.30 4.85
C ALA A 229 -3.57 -15.86 5.28
N ARG A 230 -2.80 -14.93 4.73
CA ARG A 230 -3.08 -13.50 4.74
C ARG A 230 -2.99 -12.95 3.32
N PHE A 231 -3.99 -12.22 2.92
CA PHE A 231 -4.04 -11.60 1.61
C PHE A 231 -4.83 -10.29 1.66
N VAL A 232 -4.62 -9.44 0.67
CA VAL A 232 -5.45 -8.26 0.50
C VAL A 232 -6.33 -8.38 -0.73
N ILE A 233 -7.58 -7.92 -0.61
CA ILE A 233 -8.46 -7.62 -1.74
C ILE A 233 -8.27 -6.13 -2.00
N LEU A 234 -7.84 -5.78 -3.22
CA LEU A 234 -7.58 -4.40 -3.58
C LEU A 234 -8.20 -4.04 -4.93
N GLY A 235 -8.63 -2.79 -5.05
CA GLY A 235 -9.22 -2.27 -6.27
C GLY A 235 -10.23 -1.16 -6.00
N GLY A 236 -11.22 -1.04 -6.85
CA GLY A 236 -12.25 0.00 -6.73
C GLY A 236 -12.76 0.44 -8.10
N GLU A 237 -13.31 1.65 -8.13
CA GLU A 237 -13.73 2.30 -9.38
C GLU A 237 -12.55 2.41 -10.35
N PRO A 238 -12.73 2.03 -11.64
CA PRO A 238 -11.67 2.17 -12.63
C PRO A 238 -11.27 3.63 -12.84
N LEU A 239 -9.95 3.91 -12.81
CA LEU A 239 -9.46 5.24 -13.17
C LEU A 239 -9.79 5.55 -14.63
N PRO A 240 -10.35 6.74 -14.93
CA PRO A 240 -10.61 7.15 -16.30
C PRO A 240 -9.30 7.39 -17.06
N ASP A 241 -9.31 7.12 -18.37
CA ASP A 241 -8.21 7.50 -19.27
C ASP A 241 -8.35 8.97 -19.73
N PRO A 242 -7.23 9.66 -20.04
CA PRO A 242 -5.86 9.17 -19.94
C PRO A 242 -5.32 9.16 -18.50
N THR A 243 -4.57 8.11 -18.15
CA THR A 243 -3.80 8.04 -16.92
C THR A 243 -2.37 7.63 -17.25
N VAL A 244 -1.44 8.56 -17.08
CA VAL A 244 -0.02 8.33 -17.29
C VAL A 244 0.65 8.04 -15.96
N ILE A 245 1.25 6.87 -15.85
CA ILE A 245 2.07 6.45 -14.70
C ILE A 245 3.52 6.51 -15.15
N TYR A 246 4.31 7.40 -14.57
CA TYR A 246 5.72 7.56 -14.87
C TYR A 246 6.49 7.85 -13.60
N TRP A 247 7.44 6.99 -13.26
CA TRP A 247 8.20 7.02 -12.01
C TRP A 247 7.22 7.16 -10.81
N ASN A 248 7.33 8.20 -9.99
CA ASN A 248 6.48 8.46 -8.81
C ASN A 248 5.30 9.40 -9.12
N PHE A 249 4.92 9.55 -10.39
CA PHE A 249 3.92 10.52 -10.83
C PHE A 249 2.76 9.86 -11.55
N VAL A 250 1.55 10.29 -11.22
CA VAL A 250 0.31 10.02 -11.95
C VAL A 250 -0.21 11.33 -12.53
N THR A 251 -0.30 11.40 -13.85
CA THR A 251 -0.64 12.64 -14.56
C THR A 251 -1.61 12.36 -15.71
N ASP A 252 -2.13 13.41 -16.32
CA ASP A 252 -3.03 13.31 -17.48
C ASP A 252 -2.24 13.11 -18.78
N THR A 253 -1.03 13.65 -18.83
CA THR A 253 -0.20 13.63 -20.04
C THR A 253 1.25 13.28 -19.72
N VAL A 254 1.93 12.71 -20.72
CA VAL A 254 3.39 12.46 -20.64
C VAL A 254 4.18 13.78 -20.46
N GLY A 255 3.65 14.89 -20.98
CA GLY A 255 4.27 16.21 -20.83
C GLY A 255 4.29 16.65 -19.36
N GLU A 256 3.19 16.51 -18.65
CA GLU A 256 3.11 16.83 -17.21
C GLU A 256 4.04 15.92 -16.39
N ALA A 257 4.09 14.63 -16.69
CA ALA A 257 4.99 13.70 -15.99
C ALA A 257 6.47 14.05 -16.18
N LYS A 258 6.85 14.43 -17.40
CA LYS A 258 8.22 14.90 -17.69
C LYS A 258 8.53 16.23 -17.01
N GLN A 259 7.57 17.15 -16.96
CA GLN A 259 7.75 18.44 -16.27
C GLN A 259 7.96 18.20 -14.78
N ALA A 260 7.14 17.35 -14.12
CA ALA A 260 7.34 17.01 -12.72
C ALA A 260 8.73 16.40 -12.43
N ALA A 261 9.27 15.60 -13.35
CA ALA A 261 10.62 15.05 -13.22
C ALA A 261 11.70 16.14 -13.35
N ILE A 262 11.51 17.14 -14.21
CA ILE A 262 12.39 18.30 -14.34
C ILE A 262 12.31 19.15 -13.08
N ASP A 263 11.11 19.48 -12.63
CA ASP A 263 10.88 20.28 -11.42
C ASP A 263 11.56 19.66 -10.19
N TRP A 264 11.54 18.32 -10.10
CA TRP A 264 12.28 17.60 -9.05
C TRP A 264 13.79 17.77 -9.18
N GLN A 265 14.34 17.63 -10.38
CA GLN A 265 15.79 17.77 -10.64
C GLN A 265 16.27 19.20 -10.38
N ASP A 266 15.42 20.18 -10.65
CA ASP A 266 15.71 21.62 -10.47
C ASP A 266 15.45 22.09 -9.01
N GLY A 267 14.97 21.19 -8.12
CA GLY A 267 14.75 21.47 -6.71
C GLY A 267 13.50 22.32 -6.43
N GLU A 268 12.51 22.31 -7.34
CA GLU A 268 11.26 23.07 -7.21
C GLU A 268 10.25 22.40 -6.25
N PHE A 269 10.46 21.13 -5.88
CA PHE A 269 9.64 20.48 -4.86
C PHE A 269 10.01 20.94 -3.47
N PRO A 270 9.03 21.13 -2.56
CA PRO A 270 9.32 21.53 -1.19
C PRO A 270 10.19 20.48 -0.47
N PRO A 271 11.24 20.91 0.27
CA PRO A 271 12.15 19.98 0.95
C PRO A 271 11.50 19.34 2.17
N VAL A 272 11.97 18.15 2.56
CA VAL A 272 11.66 17.52 3.85
C VAL A 272 12.64 18.03 4.90
N ASN A 273 12.28 19.11 5.59
CA ASN A 273 13.18 19.82 6.52
C ASN A 273 13.58 18.97 7.73
N LYS A 274 12.74 18.02 8.13
CA LYS A 274 12.93 17.19 9.33
C LYS A 274 13.58 15.84 9.02
N TYR A 275 13.84 15.54 7.75
CA TYR A 275 14.55 14.30 7.41
C TYR A 275 15.95 14.30 8.01
N ARG A 276 16.27 13.22 8.70
CA ARG A 276 17.61 12.92 9.21
C ARG A 276 17.87 11.43 9.06
N LYS A 277 19.09 11.05 8.78
CA LYS A 277 19.47 9.64 8.81
C LYS A 277 19.51 9.17 10.25
N PHE A 278 18.88 8.04 10.51
CA PHE A 278 19.04 7.30 11.75
C PHE A 278 20.12 6.24 11.56
N THR A 279 20.91 5.98 12.58
CA THR A 279 21.90 4.90 12.59
C THR A 279 21.72 4.06 13.84
N SER A 280 22.14 2.80 13.78
CA SER A 280 22.10 1.90 14.95
C SER A 280 23.00 2.41 16.11
N GLU A 281 24.01 3.22 15.80
CA GLU A 281 24.90 3.85 16.80
C GLU A 281 24.18 4.98 17.55
N ASP A 282 23.36 5.79 16.86
CA ASP A 282 22.58 6.87 17.48
C ASP A 282 21.62 6.35 18.55
N LEU A 283 21.07 5.13 18.35
CA LEU A 283 20.15 4.48 19.27
C LEU A 283 20.84 3.94 20.53
N GLY A 284 22.12 3.60 20.45
CA GLY A 284 22.94 3.17 21.60
C GLY A 284 23.18 4.29 22.62
N GLU A 285 23.31 5.53 22.16
CA GLU A 285 23.51 6.70 23.03
C GLU A 285 22.24 7.17 23.73
N GLU A 286 21.04 7.03 23.11
CA GLU A 286 19.76 7.34 23.75
C GLU A 286 19.37 6.31 24.82
N ALA A 287 19.67 5.03 24.62
CA ALA A 287 19.42 3.99 25.61
C ALA A 287 20.26 4.19 26.89
N ASP A 288 21.48 4.71 26.76
CA ASP A 288 22.37 4.98 27.89
C ASP A 288 21.96 6.24 28.68
N ARG A 289 21.39 7.24 28.00
CA ARG A 289 20.88 8.47 28.65
C ARG A 289 19.62 8.26 29.50
N THR A 290 18.77 7.27 29.14
CA THR A 290 17.57 6.94 29.89
C THR A 290 17.83 6.15 31.18
N GLN A 291 19.02 5.57 31.35
CA GLN A 291 19.43 4.90 32.58
C GLN A 291 20.04 5.86 33.63
N LEU A 292 20.23 7.12 33.28
CA LEU A 292 20.84 8.15 34.14
C LEU A 292 19.83 9.16 34.71
N LEU A 293 18.51 8.94 34.55
CA LEU A 293 17.43 9.68 35.19
C LEU A 293 16.57 8.74 36.05
#